data_8541d6b43ae5508ab981c70a563dae03
#
_entry.id   8541d6b43ae5508ab981c70a563dae03
#
_cell.length_a   1.000
_cell.length_b   1.000
_cell.length_c   1.000
_cell.angle_alpha   90.00
_cell.angle_beta   90.00
_cell.angle_gamma   90.00
#
_symmetry.space_group_name_H-M   'P 1'
#
loop_
_entity.id
_entity.type
_entity.pdbx_description
1 polymer ?
#
loop_
_entity_poly.entity_id
_entity_poly.type
_entity_poly.pdbx_seq_one_letter_code
_entity_poly.pdbx_strand_id
1 'polypeptide(L)'
;LLEQFIMEKKPVLGICRGLQVLNVFFGGTLIQDLPGHSQAAGRDRLHRGRTAPSPLQDLFGETLVVNSAHHQAADRLGQGLRAGQWAIDGTVEAVIHQSLPVWGVQWHPERLAGPLSLSGAADGGGLFTAWLALAGGTGQS
;
A
#
# COMPACT_ATOMS: atom_id res chain seq x y z
N LEU A 1 2.67 -4.51 -19.68
CA LEU A 1 1.93 -3.27 -19.39
C LEU A 1 2.54 -2.50 -18.22
N LEU A 2 2.80 -3.16 -17.07
CA LEU A 2 3.43 -2.53 -15.92
C LEU A 2 4.81 -1.98 -16.28
N GLU A 3 5.63 -2.78 -16.95
CA GLU A 3 6.96 -2.35 -17.40
C GLU A 3 6.89 -1.06 -18.21
N GLN A 4 5.94 -0.98 -19.14
CA GLN A 4 5.77 0.20 -19.98
C GLN A 4 5.39 1.43 -19.14
N PHE A 5 4.47 1.30 -18.18
CA PHE A 5 4.07 2.38 -17.30
C PHE A 5 5.25 2.88 -16.46
N ILE A 6 6.04 1.97 -15.92
CA ILE A 6 7.22 2.33 -15.13
C ILE A 6 8.25 3.05 -15.98
N MET A 7 8.55 2.54 -17.18
CA MET A 7 9.52 3.15 -18.09
C MET A 7 9.09 4.54 -18.54
N GLU A 8 7.80 4.75 -18.72
CA GLU A 8 7.25 6.06 -19.11
C GLU A 8 7.01 6.97 -17.90
N LYS A 9 7.39 6.54 -16.69
CA LYS A 9 7.23 7.29 -15.44
C LYS A 9 5.78 7.68 -15.15
N LYS A 10 4.85 6.82 -15.55
CA LYS A 10 3.43 7.02 -15.24
C LYS A 10 3.13 6.64 -13.80
N PRO A 11 2.18 7.33 -13.15
CA PRO A 11 1.78 6.98 -11.78
C PRO A 11 1.20 5.56 -11.70
N VAL A 12 1.65 4.81 -10.69
CA VAL A 12 1.17 3.45 -10.43
C VAL A 12 0.85 3.30 -8.94
N LEU A 13 -0.36 2.85 -8.65
CA LEU A 13 -0.78 2.49 -7.30
C LEU A 13 -1.11 0.99 -7.28
N GLY A 14 -0.31 0.21 -6.55
CA GLY A 14 -0.57 -1.22 -6.35
C GLY A 14 -1.37 -1.46 -5.07
N ILE A 15 -2.41 -2.29 -5.15
CA ILE A 15 -3.26 -2.60 -4.01
C ILE A 15 -3.20 -4.11 -3.75
N CYS A 16 -2.89 -4.50 -2.53
CA CYS A 16 -2.77 -5.88 -2.07
C CYS A 16 -1.81 -6.69 -2.94
N ARG A 17 -2.32 -7.52 -3.83
CA ARG A 17 -1.49 -8.26 -4.80
C ARG A 17 -0.67 -7.30 -5.66
N GLY A 18 -1.19 -6.11 -5.96
CA GLY A 18 -0.48 -5.08 -6.72
C GLY A 18 0.81 -4.63 -6.04
N LEU A 19 0.81 -4.46 -4.72
CA LEU A 19 2.05 -4.19 -3.98
C LEU A 19 3.06 -5.32 -4.17
N GLN A 20 2.60 -6.56 -4.08
CA GLN A 20 3.45 -7.73 -4.21
C GLN A 20 4.05 -7.82 -5.61
N VAL A 21 3.24 -7.56 -6.64
CA VAL A 21 3.70 -7.51 -8.04
C VAL A 21 4.75 -6.41 -8.22
N LEU A 22 4.53 -5.22 -7.67
CA LEU A 22 5.50 -4.14 -7.71
C LEU A 22 6.82 -4.53 -7.05
N ASN A 23 6.74 -5.15 -5.88
CA ASN A 23 7.93 -5.56 -5.16
C ASN A 23 8.77 -6.56 -5.97
N VAL A 24 8.13 -7.55 -6.55
CA VAL A 24 8.81 -8.55 -7.41
C VAL A 24 9.35 -7.90 -8.68
N PHE A 25 8.60 -6.99 -9.28
CA PHE A 25 9.05 -6.27 -10.48
C PHE A 25 10.37 -5.54 -10.25
N PHE A 26 10.54 -4.92 -9.07
CA PHE A 26 11.78 -4.24 -8.72
C PHE A 26 12.85 -5.17 -8.12
N GLY A 27 12.63 -6.47 -8.12
CA GLY A 27 13.62 -7.46 -7.70
C GLY A 27 13.52 -7.89 -6.24
N GLY A 28 12.44 -7.57 -5.56
CA GLY A 28 12.19 -8.00 -4.20
C GLY A 28 11.64 -9.41 -4.10
N THR A 29 11.45 -9.88 -2.87
CA THR A 29 10.96 -11.21 -2.57
C THR A 29 9.70 -11.16 -1.71
N LEU A 30 8.97 -12.26 -1.66
CA LEU A 30 7.72 -12.37 -0.90
C LEU A 30 7.83 -13.43 0.19
N ILE A 31 7.16 -13.16 1.31
CA ILE A 31 6.82 -14.19 2.30
C ILE A 31 5.62 -14.95 1.73
N GLN A 32 5.73 -16.26 1.59
CA GLN A 32 4.72 -17.06 0.90
C GLN A 32 3.56 -17.45 1.79
N ASP A 33 3.78 -17.56 3.09
CA ASP A 33 2.75 -18.01 4.02
C ASP A 33 2.90 -17.24 5.34
N LEU A 34 2.15 -16.16 5.47
CA LEU A 34 2.21 -15.24 6.60
C LEU A 34 1.00 -15.47 7.51
N PRO A 35 1.21 -15.86 8.78
CA PRO A 35 0.09 -16.02 9.70
C PRO A 35 -0.47 -14.66 10.15
N GLY A 36 -1.75 -14.65 10.50
CA GLY A 36 -2.37 -13.50 11.16
C GLY A 36 -2.91 -12.40 10.27
N HIS A 37 -2.72 -12.46 8.95
CA HIS A 37 -3.14 -11.41 8.03
C HIS A 37 -4.26 -11.82 7.08
N SER A 38 -4.64 -13.09 7.05
CA SER A 38 -5.78 -13.57 6.26
C SER A 38 -7.10 -13.16 6.91
N GLN A 39 -8.17 -13.20 6.14
CA GLN A 39 -9.51 -12.99 6.68
C GLN A 39 -9.81 -13.96 7.82
N ALA A 40 -10.61 -13.50 8.78
CA ALA A 40 -11.13 -14.33 9.86
C ALA A 40 -12.65 -14.39 9.74
N ALA A 41 -13.21 -15.61 9.72
CA ALA A 41 -14.66 -15.84 9.59
C ALA A 41 -15.25 -15.11 8.37
N GLY A 42 -14.54 -15.09 7.24
CA GLY A 42 -14.98 -14.45 6.01
C GLY A 42 -14.92 -12.93 6.01
N ARG A 43 -14.31 -12.33 7.02
CA ARG A 43 -14.19 -10.87 7.14
C ARG A 43 -12.73 -10.46 7.19
N ASP A 44 -12.45 -9.25 6.69
CA ASP A 44 -11.13 -8.66 6.83
C ASP A 44 -10.78 -8.48 8.31
N ARG A 45 -9.53 -8.77 8.67
CA ARG A 45 -9.00 -8.40 9.97
C ARG A 45 -8.71 -6.91 9.99
N LEU A 46 -8.67 -6.31 11.17
CA LEU A 46 -8.19 -4.94 11.35
C LEU A 46 -6.88 -4.99 12.13
N HIS A 47 -5.88 -4.30 11.62
CA HIS A 47 -4.56 -4.24 12.24
C HIS A 47 -4.15 -2.80 12.50
N ARG A 48 -3.55 -2.59 13.67
CA ARG A 48 -2.82 -1.36 13.94
C ARG A 48 -1.47 -1.40 13.25
N GLY A 49 -1.01 -0.24 12.84
CA GLY A 49 0.29 -0.09 12.23
C GLY A 49 0.84 1.31 12.41
N ARG A 50 1.99 1.53 11.83
CA ARG A 50 2.67 2.83 11.85
C ARG A 50 3.07 3.22 10.43
N THR A 51 3.22 4.51 10.22
CA THR A 51 3.61 5.08 8.93
C THR A 51 4.93 5.81 9.06
N ALA A 52 5.84 5.56 8.13
CA ALA A 52 7.11 6.28 8.05
C ALA A 52 6.87 7.72 7.58
N PRO A 53 7.79 8.67 7.90
CA PRO A 53 7.74 10.01 7.31
C PRO A 53 7.70 9.93 5.79
N SER A 54 6.58 10.41 5.21
CA SER A 54 6.29 10.24 3.79
C SER A 54 4.97 10.94 3.47
N PRO A 55 4.56 11.05 2.21
CA PRO A 55 3.22 11.54 1.86
C PRO A 55 2.09 10.72 2.52
N LEU A 56 2.32 9.44 2.79
CA LEU A 56 1.33 8.62 3.49
C LEU A 56 1.17 9.05 4.96
N GLN A 57 2.24 9.50 5.60
CA GLN A 57 2.14 10.00 6.97
C GLN A 57 1.34 11.31 7.03
N ASP A 58 1.52 12.18 6.06
CA ASP A 58 0.72 13.42 5.96
C ASP A 58 -0.76 13.09 5.83
N LEU A 59 -1.09 11.98 5.17
CA LEU A 59 -2.45 11.56 4.92
C LEU A 59 -3.09 10.81 6.12
N PHE A 60 -2.34 9.92 6.76
CA PHE A 60 -2.87 9.00 7.78
C PHE A 60 -2.34 9.23 9.18
N GLY A 61 -1.31 10.06 9.37
CA GLY A 61 -0.63 10.22 10.65
C GLY A 61 0.40 9.12 10.90
N GLU A 62 1.02 9.15 12.07
CA GLU A 62 2.06 8.20 12.46
C GLU A 62 1.52 6.81 12.75
N THR A 63 0.28 6.72 13.22
CA THR A 63 -0.38 5.46 13.53
C THR A 63 -1.70 5.37 12.78
N LEU A 64 -2.09 4.16 12.40
CA LEU A 64 -3.33 3.94 11.68
C LEU A 64 -3.85 2.54 11.94
N VAL A 65 -5.10 2.31 11.54
CA VAL A 65 -5.72 0.99 11.51
C VAL A 65 -6.12 0.70 10.07
N VAL A 66 -5.72 -0.46 9.56
CA VAL A 66 -6.03 -0.91 8.21
C VAL A 66 -6.66 -2.29 8.23
N ASN A 67 -7.36 -2.64 7.15
CA ASN A 67 -7.88 -3.98 6.97
C ASN A 67 -6.81 -4.94 6.45
N SER A 68 -7.02 -6.22 6.62
CA SER A 68 -6.08 -7.25 6.20
C SER A 68 -6.81 -8.49 5.70
N ALA A 69 -6.41 -8.95 4.51
CA ALA A 69 -6.99 -10.12 3.86
C ALA A 69 -5.94 -10.76 2.94
N HIS A 70 -4.74 -11.05 3.48
CA HIS A 70 -3.66 -11.61 2.67
C HIS A 70 -2.86 -12.65 3.47
N HIS A 71 -2.24 -13.59 2.77
CA HIS A 71 -1.36 -14.60 3.37
C HIS A 71 0.07 -14.51 2.82
N GLN A 72 0.32 -13.62 1.87
CA GLN A 72 1.63 -13.30 1.36
C GLN A 72 1.94 -11.84 1.63
N ALA A 73 3.21 -11.49 1.71
CA ALA A 73 3.65 -10.12 1.98
C ALA A 73 5.03 -9.89 1.37
N ALA A 74 5.42 -8.62 1.27
CA ALA A 74 6.78 -8.28 0.88
C ALA A 74 7.76 -8.73 1.97
N ASP A 75 8.82 -9.39 1.55
CA ASP A 75 9.91 -9.81 2.42
C ASP A 75 11.09 -8.84 2.22
N ARG A 76 11.98 -9.12 1.28
CA ARG A 76 13.01 -8.16 0.89
C ARG A 76 12.41 -7.19 -0.12
N LEU A 77 12.57 -5.90 0.12
CA LEU A 77 12.04 -4.87 -0.80
C LEU A 77 12.89 -4.79 -2.06
N GLY A 78 12.21 -4.56 -3.19
CA GLY A 78 12.84 -4.36 -4.46
C GLY A 78 13.66 -3.07 -4.51
N GLN A 79 14.52 -2.97 -5.52
CA GLN A 79 15.40 -1.84 -5.70
C GLN A 79 14.60 -0.54 -5.89
N GLY A 80 14.94 0.47 -5.12
CA GLY A 80 14.26 1.77 -5.16
C GLY A 80 13.01 1.87 -4.31
N LEU A 81 12.48 0.76 -3.80
CA LEU A 81 11.34 0.76 -2.91
C LEU A 81 11.78 0.91 -1.45
N ARG A 82 11.01 1.68 -0.68
CA ARG A 82 11.15 1.76 0.77
C ARG A 82 9.82 1.47 1.44
N ALA A 83 9.87 0.96 2.65
CA ALA A 83 8.66 0.71 3.42
C ALA A 83 8.04 2.04 3.83
N GLY A 84 6.75 2.20 3.60
CA GLY A 84 5.98 3.37 3.99
C GLY A 84 5.10 3.13 5.21
N GLN A 85 4.69 1.88 5.40
CA GLN A 85 3.85 1.49 6.54
C GLN A 85 4.22 0.08 6.99
N TRP A 86 4.04 -0.19 8.29
CA TRP A 86 4.25 -1.51 8.89
C TRP A 86 3.10 -1.85 9.84
N ALA A 87 2.68 -3.10 9.84
CA ALA A 87 1.86 -3.64 10.92
C ALA A 87 2.69 -3.77 12.22
N ILE A 88 2.01 -4.04 13.33
CA ILE A 88 2.69 -4.20 14.63
C ILE A 88 3.70 -5.35 14.59
N ASP A 89 3.42 -6.41 13.85
CA ASP A 89 4.31 -7.56 13.73
C ASP A 89 5.51 -7.32 12.80
N GLY A 90 5.64 -6.12 12.24
CA GLY A 90 6.72 -5.75 11.33
C GLY A 90 6.44 -6.03 9.87
N THR A 91 5.29 -6.61 9.53
CA THR A 91 4.89 -6.83 8.13
C THR A 91 4.80 -5.49 7.39
N VAL A 92 5.39 -5.42 6.21
CA VAL A 92 5.30 -4.21 5.37
C VAL A 92 3.87 -4.08 4.83
N GLU A 93 3.25 -2.96 5.11
CA GLU A 93 1.87 -2.67 4.71
C GLU A 93 1.78 -1.61 3.60
N ALA A 94 2.86 -0.92 3.32
CA ALA A 94 2.95 0.00 2.18
C ALA A 94 4.39 0.17 1.73
N VAL A 95 4.55 0.44 0.44
CA VAL A 95 5.85 0.76 -0.16
C VAL A 95 5.74 2.03 -0.99
N ILE A 96 6.83 2.76 -1.09
CA ILE A 96 6.96 3.98 -1.89
C ILE A 96 8.27 3.88 -2.66
N HIS A 97 8.25 4.19 -3.95
CA HIS A 97 9.48 4.28 -4.73
C HIS A 97 10.18 5.61 -4.44
N GLN A 98 11.51 5.57 -4.38
CA GLN A 98 12.33 6.73 -4.03
C GLN A 98 12.25 7.86 -5.06
N SER A 99 12.07 7.53 -6.33
CA SER A 99 12.12 8.51 -7.41
C SER A 99 10.95 8.43 -8.39
N LEU A 100 10.30 7.29 -8.52
CA LEU A 100 9.18 7.10 -9.45
C LEU A 100 7.84 7.33 -8.74
N PRO A 101 6.80 7.76 -9.47
CA PRO A 101 5.46 7.91 -8.88
C PRO A 101 4.79 6.55 -8.72
N VAL A 102 5.35 5.71 -7.86
CA VAL A 102 4.92 4.33 -7.62
C VAL A 102 4.71 4.15 -6.13
N TRP A 103 3.48 3.84 -5.74
CA TRP A 103 3.09 3.50 -4.38
C TRP A 103 2.42 2.13 -4.39
N GLY A 104 2.54 1.42 -3.28
CA GLY A 104 1.79 0.19 -3.06
C GLY A 104 1.28 0.12 -1.63
N VAL A 105 0.06 -0.38 -1.45
CA VAL A 105 -0.49 -0.68 -0.14
C VAL A 105 -0.91 -2.14 -0.09
N GLN A 106 -0.65 -2.80 1.03
CA GLN A 106 -1.00 -4.21 1.21
C GLN A 106 -2.46 -4.38 1.63
N TRP A 107 -3.01 -3.37 2.28
CA TRP A 107 -4.41 -3.36 2.69
C TRP A 107 -5.32 -2.97 1.53
N HIS A 108 -6.63 -3.04 1.76
CA HIS A 108 -7.66 -2.77 0.74
C HIS A 108 -8.34 -1.43 0.99
N PRO A 109 -7.81 -0.32 0.47
CA PRO A 109 -8.43 1.00 0.67
C PRO A 109 -9.83 1.09 0.07
N GLU A 110 -10.12 0.33 -0.99
CA GLU A 110 -11.45 0.33 -1.61
C GLU A 110 -12.52 -0.21 -0.65
N ARG A 111 -12.13 -1.05 0.34
CA ARG A 111 -13.04 -1.60 1.35
C ARG A 111 -13.17 -0.69 2.58
N LEU A 112 -12.50 0.45 2.59
CA LEU A 112 -12.54 1.47 3.64
C LEU A 112 -12.89 2.84 3.09
N ALA A 113 -13.59 2.89 1.96
CA ALA A 113 -13.94 4.13 1.26
C ALA A 113 -15.45 4.33 1.18
N GLY A 114 -15.91 5.58 1.23
CA GLY A 114 -17.31 5.92 1.08
C GLY A 114 -18.21 5.20 2.08
N PRO A 115 -19.25 4.49 1.62
CA PRO A 115 -20.19 3.77 2.51
C PRO A 115 -19.53 2.63 3.30
N LEU A 116 -18.35 2.16 2.90
CA LEU A 116 -17.61 1.09 3.58
C LEU A 116 -16.63 1.64 4.62
N SER A 117 -16.56 2.95 4.82
CA SER A 117 -15.70 3.56 5.81
C SER A 117 -16.02 3.07 7.22
N LEU A 118 -14.97 2.84 8.02
CA LEU A 118 -15.09 2.41 9.39
C LEU A 118 -14.49 3.48 10.31
N SER A 119 -15.23 3.84 11.37
CA SER A 119 -14.72 4.76 12.38
C SER A 119 -13.47 4.19 13.05
N GLY A 120 -12.41 4.99 13.14
CA GLY A 120 -11.13 4.57 13.72
C GLY A 120 -10.20 3.85 12.76
N ALA A 121 -10.65 3.49 11.56
CA ALA A 121 -9.80 2.92 10.52
C ALA A 121 -9.34 4.00 9.54
N ALA A 122 -8.29 3.70 8.77
CA ALA A 122 -7.78 4.61 7.75
C ALA A 122 -8.86 4.95 6.72
N ASP A 123 -8.85 6.19 6.24
CA ASP A 123 -9.76 6.63 5.18
C ASP A 123 -9.20 6.21 3.82
N GLY A 124 -9.71 5.11 3.29
CA GLY A 124 -9.30 4.60 1.98
C GLY A 124 -9.67 5.57 0.85
N GLY A 125 -10.78 6.27 0.98
CA GLY A 125 -11.16 7.30 0.02
C GLY A 125 -10.16 8.44 -0.05
N GLY A 126 -9.59 8.82 1.10
CA GLY A 126 -8.53 9.83 1.17
C GLY A 126 -7.28 9.41 0.41
N LEU A 127 -6.92 8.14 0.44
CA LEU A 127 -5.79 7.63 -0.34
C LEU A 127 -6.04 7.81 -1.84
N PHE A 128 -7.22 7.45 -2.33
CA PHE A 128 -7.54 7.59 -3.75
C PHE A 128 -7.55 9.07 -4.17
N THR A 129 -8.13 9.95 -3.35
CA THR A 129 -8.15 11.38 -3.64
C THR A 129 -6.74 11.95 -3.73
N ALA A 130 -5.87 11.61 -2.79
CA ALA A 130 -4.48 12.07 -2.79
C ALA A 130 -3.71 11.52 -4.00
N TRP A 131 -3.92 10.25 -4.33
CA TRP A 131 -3.28 9.63 -5.47
C TRP A 131 -3.72 10.25 -6.79
N LEU A 132 -5.01 10.50 -6.97
CA LEU A 132 -5.54 11.15 -8.17
C LEU A 132 -4.99 12.57 -8.33
N ALA A 133 -4.84 13.31 -7.25
CA ALA A 133 -4.24 14.64 -7.28
C ALA A 133 -2.77 14.57 -7.73
N LEU A 134 -2.01 13.59 -7.22
CA LEU A 134 -0.63 13.38 -7.61
C LEU A 134 -0.54 12.97 -9.10
N ALA A 135 -1.39 12.07 -9.54
CA ALA A 135 -1.43 11.61 -10.93
C ALA A 135 -1.80 12.75 -11.89
N GLY A 136 -2.78 13.58 -11.53
CA GLY A 136 -3.16 14.75 -12.30
C GLY A 136 -2.04 15.78 -12.38
N GLY A 137 -1.35 16.02 -11.26
CA GLY A 137 -0.20 16.93 -11.22
C GLY A 137 0.95 16.46 -12.11
N THR A 138 1.25 15.15 -12.11
CA THR A 138 2.31 14.60 -12.95
C THR A 138 1.94 14.60 -14.43
N GLY A 139 0.65 14.48 -14.76
CA GLY A 139 0.16 14.51 -16.13
C GLY A 139 0.17 15.89 -16.78
N GLN A 140 0.34 16.94 -16.01
CA GLN A 140 0.29 18.34 -16.48
C GLN A 140 1.66 18.94 -16.76
N SER A 141 2.70 18.23 -16.47
CA SER A 141 4.07 18.73 -16.62
C SER A 141 4.57 18.68 -18.06
#